data_2fb26a4ac847f4187686238cbbc885aa
#
_entry.id   2fb26a4ac847f4187686238cbbc885aa
#
_cell.length_a   1.000
_cell.length_b   1.000
_cell.length_c   1.000
_cell.angle_alpha   90.00
_cell.angle_beta   90.00
_cell.angle_gamma   90.00
#
_symmetry.space_group_name_H-M   'P 1'
#
loop_
_entity.id
_entity.type
_entity.pdbx_description
1 polymer ?
#
loop_
_entity_poly.entity_id
_entity_poly.type
_entity_poly.pdbx_seq_one_letter_code
_entity_poly.pdbx_strand_id
1 'polypeptide(L)'
;MQPRYAIAALLIATLSITGCTTNTETQTSTTQATDQPVAAAQAPEAIAAAEPVINGFQPLPADKALTKIAFGSCLHQSRLQTIWDAVLAADPDLFIFAGDNVYADTEDMAVMRGVYSELAAKPGFSKLKATTPILATWDDHDYGVNDGGKDFPQKAKSQKAFLDFWGVPTDSSRRDREGIYHAVIVGPEGQRTQIILLDTRYHRDDLERIPQDQRTGGPYAEKDDPSVTMLGDRQWAWLAEELKKPADLRLIVSSIQVVANEHGWERWAALPWERDKLFQTIEDARAEGVIFLSGDRHHGEVSVCGGTGPYMSVDVTSSGLNQARGRTITEENHHRAGEAVGDNHFGLLTIDWTPEYPTVHIQLIDEQQRAQFDDTLDTKKLTFTYGEGDHHGRHSQSVANPE
;
A
#
# COMPACT_ATOMS: atom_id res chain seq x y z
N MET A 1 6.91 -54.49 -22.24
CA MET A 1 7.95 -53.91 -23.13
C MET A 1 8.45 -52.64 -22.41
N GLN A 2 9.63 -52.72 -21.88
CA GLN A 2 10.25 -51.62 -21.09
C GLN A 2 10.97 -50.59 -21.97
N PRO A 3 11.07 -49.31 -21.58
CA PRO A 3 11.81 -48.31 -22.32
C PRO A 3 13.31 -48.30 -21.95
N ARG A 4 14.13 -47.93 -22.94
CA ARG A 4 15.60 -47.82 -22.85
C ARG A 4 15.97 -46.38 -22.37
N TYR A 5 16.85 -46.33 -21.36
CA TYR A 5 17.51 -45.14 -20.92
C TYR A 5 18.68 -44.76 -21.86
N ALA A 6 18.84 -43.48 -22.18
CA ALA A 6 20.03 -42.92 -22.80
C ALA A 6 20.74 -41.98 -21.80
N ILE A 7 22.00 -42.29 -21.53
CA ILE A 7 22.92 -41.53 -20.69
C ILE A 7 23.61 -40.51 -21.60
N ALA A 8 23.58 -39.25 -21.25
CA ALA A 8 24.40 -38.20 -21.89
C ALA A 8 25.52 -37.78 -20.94
N ALA A 9 26.73 -37.79 -21.49
CA ALA A 9 27.98 -37.59 -20.77
C ALA A 9 28.33 -36.12 -20.54
N LEU A 10 28.90 -35.85 -19.38
CA LEU A 10 29.41 -34.56 -18.90
C LEU A 10 30.80 -34.26 -19.53
N LEU A 11 30.96 -33.15 -20.21
CA LEU A 11 32.24 -32.62 -20.69
C LEU A 11 32.68 -31.49 -19.76
N ILE A 12 33.82 -31.73 -19.07
CA ILE A 12 34.52 -30.74 -18.27
C ILE A 12 35.55 -30.06 -19.16
N ALA A 13 35.44 -28.74 -19.34
CA ALA A 13 36.48 -27.93 -19.99
C ALA A 13 37.26 -27.16 -18.93
N THR A 14 38.55 -27.49 -18.83
CA THR A 14 39.57 -26.80 -18.04
C THR A 14 40.11 -25.61 -18.85
N LEU A 15 40.06 -24.41 -18.31
CA LEU A 15 40.67 -23.21 -18.89
C LEU A 15 41.90 -22.84 -18.09
N SER A 16 43.05 -22.77 -18.78
CA SER A 16 44.38 -22.43 -18.24
C SER A 16 44.54 -20.92 -18.11
N ILE A 17 45.10 -20.49 -16.97
CA ILE A 17 45.43 -19.09 -16.68
C ILE A 17 46.82 -18.80 -17.22
N THR A 18 46.94 -17.83 -18.15
CA THR A 18 48.23 -17.27 -18.55
C THR A 18 48.40 -15.88 -17.93
N GLY A 19 49.40 -15.72 -17.10
CA GLY A 19 49.75 -14.46 -16.47
C GLY A 19 50.41 -13.47 -17.47
N CYS A 20 50.13 -12.20 -17.28
CA CYS A 20 50.87 -11.12 -17.89
C CYS A 20 51.23 -10.08 -16.84
N THR A 21 52.53 -9.96 -16.59
CA THR A 21 53.16 -8.94 -15.75
C THR A 21 53.29 -7.64 -16.54
N THR A 22 52.86 -6.52 -15.98
CA THR A 22 53.27 -5.19 -16.49
C THR A 22 53.65 -4.25 -15.36
N ASN A 23 54.71 -3.54 -15.61
CA ASN A 23 55.52 -2.67 -14.79
C ASN A 23 54.74 -1.53 -14.09
N THR A 24 55.19 -1.28 -12.87
CA THR A 24 54.87 -0.10 -12.05
C THR A 24 55.73 1.08 -12.47
N GLU A 25 55.17 2.12 -13.00
CA GLU A 25 55.77 3.48 -13.02
C GLU A 25 55.10 4.35 -11.99
N THR A 26 55.89 4.80 -11.02
CA THR A 26 55.48 5.70 -9.93
C THR A 26 55.51 7.14 -10.46
N GLN A 27 54.35 7.74 -10.65
CA GLN A 27 54.25 9.19 -10.79
C GLN A 27 53.71 9.81 -9.49
N THR A 28 54.59 10.56 -8.81
CA THR A 28 54.25 11.44 -7.70
C THR A 28 53.56 12.68 -8.24
N SER A 29 52.25 12.80 -7.99
CA SER A 29 51.47 14.00 -8.22
C SER A 29 51.13 14.63 -6.85
N THR A 30 51.69 15.78 -6.57
CA THR A 30 51.36 16.68 -5.45
C THR A 30 50.00 17.33 -5.73
N THR A 31 48.96 16.88 -5.02
CA THR A 31 47.65 17.55 -5.06
C THR A 31 47.55 18.50 -3.84
N GLN A 32 47.43 19.78 -4.13
CA GLN A 32 47.08 20.80 -3.14
C GLN A 32 45.65 20.51 -2.63
N ALA A 33 45.52 20.43 -1.30
CA ALA A 33 44.23 20.38 -0.61
C ALA A 33 43.56 21.78 -0.72
N THR A 34 42.46 21.84 -1.46
CA THR A 34 41.54 22.97 -1.37
C THR A 34 40.53 22.67 -0.29
N ASP A 35 40.62 23.42 0.79
CA ASP A 35 39.63 23.47 1.87
C ASP A 35 38.29 23.95 1.28
N GLN A 36 37.34 23.02 1.10
CA GLN A 36 35.93 23.37 0.87
C GLN A 36 35.21 23.32 2.22
N PRO A 37 34.42 24.33 2.56
CA PRO A 37 33.66 24.31 3.80
C PRO A 37 32.65 23.14 3.79
N VAL A 38 32.69 22.33 4.83
CA VAL A 38 31.69 21.31 5.14
C VAL A 38 30.32 21.98 5.21
N ALA A 39 29.41 21.62 4.32
CA ALA A 39 28.04 22.09 4.37
C ALA A 39 27.44 21.72 5.74
N ALA A 40 26.96 22.75 6.45
CA ALA A 40 26.26 22.58 7.72
C ALA A 40 25.09 21.59 7.51
N ALA A 41 25.00 20.56 8.36
CA ALA A 41 23.88 19.66 8.42
C ALA A 41 22.60 20.47 8.57
N GLN A 42 21.70 20.37 7.62
CA GLN A 42 20.37 20.97 7.71
C GLN A 42 19.68 20.40 8.95
N ALA A 43 19.19 21.29 9.80
CA ALA A 43 18.36 20.92 10.94
C ALA A 43 17.16 20.09 10.45
N PRO A 44 16.66 19.09 11.23
CA PRO A 44 15.52 18.31 10.83
C PRO A 44 14.34 19.25 10.53
N GLU A 45 13.79 19.09 9.33
CA GLU A 45 12.63 19.86 8.86
C GLU A 45 11.51 19.73 9.89
N ALA A 46 11.00 20.83 10.37
CA ALA A 46 9.94 20.86 11.38
C ALA A 46 8.75 20.02 10.88
N ILE A 47 8.21 19.16 11.76
CA ILE A 47 6.97 18.42 11.53
C ILE A 47 5.95 19.42 11.00
N ALA A 48 5.46 19.20 9.79
CA ALA A 48 4.56 20.15 9.12
C ALA A 48 3.36 20.45 10.02
N ALA A 49 3.12 21.72 10.28
CA ALA A 49 1.97 22.19 11.05
C ALA A 49 0.69 21.67 10.37
N ALA A 50 -0.33 21.31 11.20
CA ALA A 50 -1.61 20.83 10.70
C ALA A 50 -2.16 21.74 9.59
N GLU A 51 -2.50 21.17 8.44
CA GLU A 51 -3.05 21.93 7.32
C GLU A 51 -4.39 22.59 7.73
N PRO A 52 -4.70 23.80 7.25
CA PRO A 52 -5.92 24.50 7.64
C PRO A 52 -7.18 23.78 7.13
N VAL A 53 -8.27 23.86 7.90
CA VAL A 53 -9.59 23.32 7.52
C VAL A 53 -10.07 23.95 6.20
N ILE A 54 -10.13 23.16 5.14
CA ILE A 54 -10.66 23.57 3.85
C ILE A 54 -11.87 22.70 3.52
N ASN A 55 -12.91 23.31 2.99
CA ASN A 55 -14.17 22.63 2.62
C ASN A 55 -14.87 21.89 3.78
N GLY A 56 -14.59 22.22 5.04
CA GLY A 56 -15.22 21.62 6.21
C GLY A 56 -14.69 20.25 6.61
N PHE A 57 -13.52 19.84 6.14
CA PHE A 57 -12.79 18.70 6.67
C PHE A 57 -12.13 19.05 8.02
N GLN A 58 -12.12 18.09 8.94
CA GLN A 58 -11.43 18.26 10.21
C GLN A 58 -9.90 18.18 10.02
N PRO A 59 -9.13 19.04 10.70
CA PRO A 59 -7.67 18.93 10.68
C PRO A 59 -7.23 17.66 11.42
N LEU A 60 -6.19 17.01 10.91
CA LEU A 60 -5.54 15.92 11.61
C LEU A 60 -4.62 16.51 12.69
N PRO A 61 -4.82 16.19 14.00
CA PRO A 61 -3.99 16.72 15.08
C PRO A 61 -2.61 16.07 15.04
N ALA A 62 -1.56 16.86 14.76
CA ALA A 62 -0.21 16.35 14.54
C ALA A 62 0.47 15.75 15.79
N ASP A 63 0.07 16.20 16.98
CA ASP A 63 0.70 15.88 18.27
C ASP A 63 -0.07 14.84 19.11
N LYS A 64 -1.24 14.41 18.66
CA LYS A 64 -2.06 13.40 19.34
C LYS A 64 -1.78 12.01 18.78
N ALA A 65 -1.42 11.04 19.62
CA ALA A 65 -1.34 9.64 19.21
C ALA A 65 -2.69 9.15 18.68
N LEU A 66 -2.67 8.49 17.53
CA LEU A 66 -3.86 7.81 16.99
C LEU A 66 -4.06 6.49 17.73
N THR A 67 -5.26 6.26 18.22
CA THR A 67 -5.64 5.02 18.92
C THR A 67 -6.66 4.22 18.14
N LYS A 68 -7.48 4.88 17.32
CA LYS A 68 -8.48 4.23 16.47
C LYS A 68 -8.42 4.79 15.06
N ILE A 69 -8.13 3.96 14.09
CA ILE A 69 -8.10 4.32 12.66
C ILE A 69 -9.11 3.44 11.93
N ALA A 70 -10.15 4.06 11.36
CA ALA A 70 -11.07 3.36 10.48
C ALA A 70 -10.65 3.57 9.02
N PHE A 71 -10.91 2.58 8.16
CA PHE A 71 -10.62 2.70 6.74
C PHE A 71 -11.54 1.82 5.89
N GLY A 72 -11.62 2.14 4.60
CA GLY A 72 -12.34 1.33 3.64
C GLY A 72 -12.30 1.91 2.24
N SER A 73 -12.80 1.12 1.29
CA SER A 73 -12.88 1.46 -0.12
C SER A 73 -14.19 0.96 -0.74
N CYS A 74 -14.39 1.19 -2.03
CA CYS A 74 -15.53 0.73 -2.81
C CYS A 74 -16.86 1.26 -2.25
N LEU A 75 -17.00 2.59 -2.32
CA LEU A 75 -18.16 3.34 -1.90
C LEU A 75 -18.91 3.92 -3.10
N HIS A 76 -19.98 3.27 -3.54
CA HIS A 76 -20.81 3.80 -4.62
C HIS A 76 -21.74 4.90 -4.10
N GLN A 77 -21.57 6.13 -4.62
CA GLN A 77 -22.27 7.32 -4.16
C GLN A 77 -23.80 7.22 -4.26
N SER A 78 -24.33 6.55 -5.28
CA SER A 78 -25.79 6.47 -5.51
C SER A 78 -26.48 5.35 -4.72
N ARG A 79 -25.73 4.46 -4.06
CA ARG A 79 -26.28 3.38 -3.23
C ARG A 79 -26.55 3.86 -1.81
N LEU A 80 -27.31 3.04 -1.06
CA LEU A 80 -27.53 3.23 0.37
C LEU A 80 -26.18 3.10 1.12
N GLN A 81 -25.96 3.95 2.10
CA GLN A 81 -24.70 4.04 2.84
C GLN A 81 -24.94 3.90 4.35
N THR A 82 -25.54 2.78 4.76
CA THR A 82 -25.82 2.44 6.16
C THR A 82 -24.57 2.20 6.99
N ILE A 83 -23.45 1.90 6.33
CA ILE A 83 -22.15 1.65 6.97
C ILE A 83 -21.68 2.83 7.84
N TRP A 84 -22.09 4.07 7.50
CA TRP A 84 -21.66 5.25 8.26
C TRP A 84 -22.14 5.26 9.71
N ASP A 85 -23.27 4.62 10.01
CA ASP A 85 -23.75 4.53 11.40
C ASP A 85 -22.79 3.67 12.24
N ALA A 86 -22.26 2.58 11.68
CA ALA A 86 -21.28 1.73 12.34
C ALA A 86 -19.90 2.41 12.46
N VAL A 87 -19.43 3.09 11.40
CA VAL A 87 -18.18 3.85 11.42
C VAL A 87 -18.25 4.97 12.49
N LEU A 88 -19.32 5.74 12.53
CA LEU A 88 -19.50 6.82 13.51
C LEU A 88 -19.62 6.30 14.93
N ALA A 89 -20.23 5.12 15.14
CA ALA A 89 -20.32 4.47 16.45
C ALA A 89 -18.96 3.97 16.95
N ALA A 90 -18.04 3.61 16.05
CA ALA A 90 -16.66 3.23 16.40
C ALA A 90 -15.84 4.43 16.91
N ASP A 91 -16.25 5.66 16.61
CA ASP A 91 -15.62 6.92 17.03
C ASP A 91 -14.09 6.93 16.71
N PRO A 92 -13.70 6.86 15.43
CA PRO A 92 -12.30 6.82 15.03
C PRO A 92 -11.62 8.20 15.12
N ASP A 93 -10.34 8.21 15.49
CA ASP A 93 -9.47 9.41 15.45
C ASP A 93 -9.17 9.86 14.02
N LEU A 94 -9.26 8.92 13.05
CA LEU A 94 -8.97 9.13 11.62
C LEU A 94 -9.79 8.14 10.80
N PHE A 95 -10.33 8.59 9.65
CA PHE A 95 -10.86 7.72 8.60
C PHE A 95 -9.99 7.80 7.34
N ILE A 96 -9.64 6.64 6.75
CA ILE A 96 -8.84 6.56 5.52
C ILE A 96 -9.69 5.96 4.41
N PHE A 97 -9.85 6.70 3.31
CA PHE A 97 -10.39 6.18 2.07
C PHE A 97 -9.28 5.55 1.24
N ALA A 98 -9.40 4.26 0.96
CA ALA A 98 -8.39 3.46 0.26
C ALA A 98 -8.70 3.25 -1.23
N GLY A 99 -9.39 4.20 -1.86
CA GLY A 99 -9.77 4.15 -3.27
C GLY A 99 -11.24 3.82 -3.53
N ASP A 100 -11.69 4.00 -4.79
CA ASP A 100 -13.09 3.84 -5.20
C ASP A 100 -14.06 4.63 -4.29
N ASN A 101 -13.71 5.87 -4.06
CA ASN A 101 -14.47 6.75 -3.16
C ASN A 101 -15.78 7.19 -3.80
N VAL A 102 -15.83 7.16 -5.14
CA VAL A 102 -17.01 7.31 -6.01
C VAL A 102 -16.81 6.50 -7.28
N TYR A 103 -17.89 6.10 -7.92
CA TYR A 103 -17.90 5.40 -9.21
C TYR A 103 -18.33 6.39 -10.31
N ALA A 104 -17.33 6.99 -10.94
CA ALA A 104 -17.51 7.99 -11.98
C ALA A 104 -17.38 7.41 -13.38
N ASP A 105 -16.35 6.57 -13.61
CA ASP A 105 -16.06 5.88 -14.88
C ASP A 105 -16.23 6.80 -16.10
N THR A 106 -15.55 7.95 -16.10
CA THR A 106 -15.79 9.01 -17.06
C THR A 106 -14.56 9.80 -17.44
N GLU A 107 -14.52 10.26 -18.69
CA GLU A 107 -13.59 11.31 -19.15
C GLU A 107 -14.16 12.72 -18.99
N ASP A 108 -15.45 12.86 -18.65
CA ASP A 108 -16.09 14.16 -18.44
C ASP A 108 -15.96 14.60 -16.97
N MET A 109 -15.16 15.63 -16.76
CA MET A 109 -14.92 16.18 -15.42
C MET A 109 -16.17 16.89 -14.81
N ALA A 110 -17.21 17.16 -15.58
CA ALA A 110 -18.47 17.63 -15.02
C ALA A 110 -19.21 16.46 -14.34
N VAL A 111 -19.22 15.28 -14.96
CA VAL A 111 -19.73 14.04 -14.37
C VAL A 111 -18.93 13.68 -13.14
N MET A 112 -17.58 13.67 -13.20
CA MET A 112 -16.69 13.39 -12.06
C MET A 112 -17.02 14.28 -10.86
N ARG A 113 -17.10 15.58 -11.05
CA ARG A 113 -17.50 16.53 -9.98
C ARG A 113 -18.93 16.32 -9.49
N GLY A 114 -19.83 15.90 -10.37
CA GLY A 114 -21.22 15.59 -10.05
C GLY A 114 -21.33 14.43 -9.06
N VAL A 115 -20.61 13.32 -9.31
CA VAL A 115 -20.63 12.14 -8.42
C VAL A 115 -19.94 12.42 -7.07
N TYR A 116 -18.89 13.22 -7.05
CA TYR A 116 -18.30 13.71 -5.79
C TYR A 116 -19.27 14.61 -5.02
N SER A 117 -20.03 15.45 -5.71
CA SER A 117 -21.06 16.28 -5.08
C SER A 117 -22.20 15.43 -4.51
N GLU A 118 -22.56 14.34 -5.19
CA GLU A 118 -23.53 13.37 -4.67
C GLU A 118 -23.05 12.72 -3.37
N LEU A 119 -21.78 12.29 -3.31
CA LEU A 119 -21.17 11.78 -2.07
C LEU A 119 -21.21 12.84 -0.96
N ALA A 120 -20.80 14.07 -1.27
CA ALA A 120 -20.81 15.17 -0.30
C ALA A 120 -22.19 15.45 0.31
N ALA A 121 -23.25 15.19 -0.45
CA ALA A 121 -24.64 15.38 -0.01
C ALA A 121 -25.18 14.23 0.86
N LYS A 122 -24.47 13.10 0.99
CA LYS A 122 -24.90 11.98 1.83
C LYS A 122 -24.80 12.35 3.32
N PRO A 123 -25.89 12.21 4.10
CA PRO A 123 -25.91 12.64 5.50
C PRO A 123 -24.84 11.98 6.37
N GLY A 124 -24.61 10.65 6.18
CA GLY A 124 -23.59 9.90 6.93
C GLY A 124 -22.18 10.37 6.62
N PHE A 125 -21.83 10.55 5.33
CA PHE A 125 -20.53 11.11 4.93
C PHE A 125 -20.35 12.55 5.43
N SER A 126 -21.39 13.40 5.32
CA SER A 126 -21.34 14.77 5.84
C SER A 126 -21.07 14.81 7.34
N LYS A 127 -21.66 13.88 8.11
CA LYS A 127 -21.43 13.76 9.55
C LYS A 127 -20.01 13.27 9.85
N LEU A 128 -19.52 12.23 9.16
CA LEU A 128 -18.13 11.75 9.29
C LEU A 128 -17.14 12.90 9.04
N LYS A 129 -17.30 13.60 7.90
CA LYS A 129 -16.46 14.75 7.53
C LYS A 129 -16.45 15.86 8.58
N ALA A 130 -17.58 16.08 9.26
CA ALA A 130 -17.70 17.12 10.29
C ALA A 130 -17.09 16.74 11.64
N THR A 131 -16.87 15.46 11.91
CA THR A 131 -16.44 14.95 13.22
C THR A 131 -15.09 14.29 13.23
N THR A 132 -14.63 13.78 12.08
CA THR A 132 -13.44 12.92 11.98
C THR A 132 -12.53 13.44 10.89
N PRO A 133 -11.20 13.57 11.14
CA PRO A 133 -10.22 13.80 10.09
C PRO A 133 -10.28 12.72 9.02
N ILE A 134 -10.06 13.09 7.75
CA ILE A 134 -10.12 12.16 6.63
C ILE A 134 -8.86 12.28 5.78
N LEU A 135 -8.26 11.16 5.46
CA LEU A 135 -7.26 11.01 4.41
C LEU A 135 -7.83 10.16 3.28
N ALA A 136 -7.38 10.40 2.04
CA ALA A 136 -7.88 9.64 0.90
C ALA A 136 -6.81 9.42 -0.17
N THR A 137 -6.83 8.24 -0.78
CA THR A 137 -6.27 7.96 -2.10
C THR A 137 -7.41 7.59 -3.05
N TRP A 138 -7.15 7.55 -4.34
CA TRP A 138 -8.09 7.07 -5.35
C TRP A 138 -7.81 5.63 -5.77
N ASP A 139 -8.77 5.03 -6.48
CA ASP A 139 -8.57 3.88 -7.32
C ASP A 139 -9.12 4.15 -8.74
N ASP A 140 -9.37 3.15 -9.55
CA ASP A 140 -9.69 3.30 -10.97
C ASP A 140 -11.03 4.02 -11.24
N HIS A 141 -12.07 3.75 -10.45
CA HIS A 141 -13.40 4.34 -10.65
C HIS A 141 -13.47 5.84 -10.35
N ASP A 142 -12.69 6.33 -9.40
CA ASP A 142 -12.59 7.77 -9.10
C ASP A 142 -11.34 8.44 -9.72
N TYR A 143 -10.42 7.63 -10.29
CA TYR A 143 -9.39 8.12 -11.20
C TYR A 143 -9.95 8.44 -12.57
N GLY A 144 -10.85 7.58 -13.11
CA GLY A 144 -11.50 7.88 -14.37
C GLY A 144 -12.16 6.75 -15.13
N VAL A 145 -11.53 5.60 -15.26
CA VAL A 145 -12.06 4.45 -15.98
C VAL A 145 -11.61 3.16 -15.33
N ASN A 146 -12.50 2.15 -15.36
CA ASN A 146 -12.21 0.82 -14.81
C ASN A 146 -10.86 0.28 -15.30
N ASP A 147 -10.02 -0.17 -14.37
CA ASP A 147 -8.65 -0.64 -14.57
C ASP A 147 -7.71 0.41 -15.22
N GLY A 148 -8.03 1.71 -15.17
CA GLY A 148 -7.26 2.79 -15.78
C GLY A 148 -5.85 2.94 -15.18
N GLY A 149 -4.89 3.32 -16.04
CA GLY A 149 -3.49 3.55 -15.69
C GLY A 149 -2.91 4.80 -16.37
N LYS A 150 -1.60 4.81 -16.61
CA LYS A 150 -0.87 5.99 -17.12
C LYS A 150 -1.42 6.59 -18.42
N ASP A 151 -2.08 5.77 -19.25
CA ASP A 151 -2.56 6.18 -20.57
C ASP A 151 -3.96 6.83 -20.51
N PHE A 152 -4.57 6.95 -19.31
CA PHE A 152 -5.84 7.65 -19.17
C PHE A 152 -5.69 9.14 -19.54
N PRO A 153 -6.40 9.63 -20.59
CA PRO A 153 -6.10 10.94 -21.18
C PRO A 153 -6.50 12.12 -20.29
N GLN A 154 -7.41 11.91 -19.31
CA GLN A 154 -7.89 12.98 -18.43
C GLN A 154 -7.22 12.97 -17.05
N LYS A 155 -6.21 12.13 -16.79
CA LYS A 155 -5.60 11.92 -15.48
C LYS A 155 -5.23 13.20 -14.71
N ALA A 156 -4.66 14.20 -15.40
CA ALA A 156 -4.32 15.48 -14.76
C ALA A 156 -5.56 16.29 -14.32
N LYS A 157 -6.67 16.16 -15.05
CA LYS A 157 -7.93 16.81 -14.67
C LYS A 157 -8.64 16.05 -13.54
N SER A 158 -8.56 14.72 -13.55
CA SER A 158 -9.03 13.88 -12.45
C SER A 158 -8.27 14.20 -11.16
N GLN A 159 -6.93 14.31 -11.23
CA GLN A 159 -6.12 14.75 -10.09
C GLN A 159 -6.61 16.09 -9.54
N LYS A 160 -6.86 17.06 -10.40
CA LYS A 160 -7.40 18.36 -9.95
C LYS A 160 -8.76 18.20 -9.27
N ALA A 161 -9.68 17.44 -9.85
CA ALA A 161 -11.01 17.20 -9.28
C ALA A 161 -10.93 16.50 -7.91
N PHE A 162 -10.08 15.50 -7.77
CA PHE A 162 -9.81 14.80 -6.52
C PHE A 162 -9.26 15.75 -5.45
N LEU A 163 -8.19 16.49 -5.74
CA LEU A 163 -7.57 17.41 -4.79
C LEU A 163 -8.52 18.54 -4.37
N ASP A 164 -9.36 19.03 -5.29
CA ASP A 164 -10.39 20.04 -5.01
C ASP A 164 -11.47 19.49 -4.08
N PHE A 165 -11.95 18.27 -4.32
CA PHE A 165 -12.97 17.61 -3.49
C PHE A 165 -12.48 17.36 -2.07
N TRP A 166 -11.30 16.78 -1.94
CA TRP A 166 -10.71 16.45 -0.64
C TRP A 166 -10.12 17.65 0.09
N GLY A 167 -10.32 18.87 -0.41
CA GLY A 167 -9.98 20.09 0.28
C GLY A 167 -8.48 20.37 0.38
N VAL A 168 -7.69 19.82 -0.54
CA VAL A 168 -6.26 20.13 -0.56
C VAL A 168 -6.05 21.61 -0.90
N PRO A 169 -5.26 22.37 -0.08
CA PRO A 169 -5.02 23.78 -0.29
C PRO A 169 -4.55 24.11 -1.72
N THR A 170 -4.93 25.29 -2.23
CA THR A 170 -4.56 25.72 -3.59
C THR A 170 -3.08 26.00 -3.75
N ASP A 171 -2.38 26.27 -2.67
CA ASP A 171 -0.94 26.50 -2.54
C ASP A 171 -0.15 25.26 -2.07
N SER A 172 -0.81 24.11 -1.92
CA SER A 172 -0.17 22.86 -1.55
C SER A 172 0.76 22.36 -2.65
N SER A 173 1.98 21.96 -2.30
CA SER A 173 2.95 21.32 -3.21
C SER A 173 2.44 20.02 -3.83
N ARG A 174 1.39 19.41 -3.27
CA ARG A 174 0.69 18.26 -3.87
C ARG A 174 0.08 18.59 -5.23
N ARG A 175 -0.20 19.88 -5.52
CA ARG A 175 -0.76 20.33 -6.79
C ARG A 175 0.29 20.58 -7.87
N ASP A 176 1.57 20.66 -7.48
CA ASP A 176 2.69 20.96 -8.37
C ASP A 176 3.38 19.70 -8.94
N ARG A 177 2.86 18.53 -8.59
CA ARG A 177 3.42 17.25 -9.04
C ARG A 177 2.33 16.35 -9.65
N GLU A 178 2.77 15.40 -10.44
CA GLU A 178 1.92 14.35 -11.02
C GLU A 178 1.58 13.30 -9.96
N GLY A 179 0.29 12.94 -9.89
CA GLY A 179 -0.24 11.98 -8.93
C GLY A 179 -0.67 12.62 -7.61
N ILE A 180 -1.46 11.84 -6.84
CA ILE A 180 -2.10 12.31 -5.60
C ILE A 180 -1.42 11.79 -4.33
N TYR A 181 -0.35 10.98 -4.46
CA TYR A 181 0.34 10.37 -3.31
C TYR A 181 0.68 11.39 -2.22
N HIS A 182 0.61 10.96 -0.96
CA HIS A 182 0.78 11.83 0.20
C HIS A 182 1.23 11.04 1.42
N ALA A 183 1.95 11.69 2.33
CA ALA A 183 2.27 11.11 3.63
C ALA A 183 2.11 12.14 4.74
N VAL A 184 1.70 11.64 5.90
CA VAL A 184 1.64 12.41 7.15
C VAL A 184 2.22 11.58 8.28
N ILE A 185 2.78 12.24 9.29
CA ILE A 185 3.20 11.62 10.54
C ILE A 185 2.43 12.30 11.67
N VAL A 186 1.80 11.49 12.52
CA VAL A 186 0.92 11.93 13.59
C VAL A 186 1.33 11.27 14.90
N GLY A 187 1.32 12.03 15.98
CA GLY A 187 1.63 11.55 17.32
C GLY A 187 2.98 11.99 17.86
N PRO A 188 3.13 11.97 19.19
CA PRO A 188 4.39 12.26 19.86
C PRO A 188 5.45 11.18 19.60
N GLU A 189 6.69 11.46 19.95
CA GLU A 189 7.78 10.47 19.91
C GLU A 189 7.44 9.22 20.72
N GLY A 190 7.68 8.03 20.13
CA GLY A 190 7.32 6.74 20.69
C GLY A 190 5.85 6.31 20.44
N GLN A 191 5.04 7.19 19.79
CA GLN A 191 3.65 6.90 19.40
C GLN A 191 3.32 7.51 18.03
N ARG A 192 4.33 7.64 17.16
CA ARG A 192 4.16 8.20 15.80
C ARG A 192 3.58 7.18 14.87
N THR A 193 2.44 7.50 14.29
CA THR A 193 1.90 6.78 13.14
C THR A 193 2.22 7.55 11.87
N GLN A 194 2.96 6.92 10.96
CA GLN A 194 3.14 7.42 9.59
C GLN A 194 2.07 6.79 8.69
N ILE A 195 1.30 7.62 7.99
CA ILE A 195 0.32 7.18 6.98
C ILE A 195 0.87 7.61 5.62
N ILE A 196 1.11 6.64 4.73
CA ILE A 196 1.61 6.82 3.37
C ILE A 196 0.52 6.39 2.41
N LEU A 197 -0.06 7.32 1.67
CA LEU A 197 -1.07 7.05 0.64
C LEU A 197 -0.36 6.96 -0.71
N LEU A 198 -0.37 5.80 -1.32
CA LEU A 198 0.19 5.59 -2.65
C LEU A 198 -0.83 5.97 -3.74
N ASP A 199 -0.32 6.39 -4.87
CA ASP A 199 -1.07 6.53 -6.12
C ASP A 199 -0.67 5.38 -7.05
N THR A 200 -1.52 4.38 -7.16
CA THR A 200 -1.32 3.18 -7.97
C THR A 200 -1.92 3.29 -9.37
N ARG A 201 -2.31 4.52 -9.81
CA ARG A 201 -2.99 4.75 -11.09
C ARG A 201 -2.24 5.67 -12.02
N TYR A 202 -1.81 6.84 -11.57
CA TYR A 202 -1.32 7.93 -12.43
C TYR A 202 -0.15 7.53 -13.35
N HIS A 203 0.76 6.70 -12.85
CA HIS A 203 1.96 6.25 -13.55
C HIS A 203 1.96 4.77 -13.91
N ARG A 204 0.94 4.01 -13.46
CA ARG A 204 0.88 2.56 -13.63
C ARG A 204 0.84 2.17 -15.11
N ASP A 205 1.77 1.31 -15.49
CA ASP A 205 1.78 0.67 -16.80
C ASP A 205 0.60 -0.31 -16.96
N ASP A 206 0.28 -0.62 -18.22
CA ASP A 206 -0.75 -1.61 -18.52
C ASP A 206 -0.38 -2.99 -17.97
N LEU A 207 -1.37 -3.64 -17.37
CA LEU A 207 -1.27 -5.01 -16.91
C LEU A 207 -1.38 -6.01 -18.08
N GLU A 208 -0.80 -7.19 -17.91
CA GLU A 208 -0.89 -8.26 -18.89
C GLU A 208 -2.28 -8.89 -18.89
N ARG A 209 -3.06 -8.69 -19.96
CA ARG A 209 -4.42 -9.21 -20.07
C ARG A 209 -4.45 -10.66 -20.55
N ILE A 210 -5.12 -11.52 -19.80
CA ILE A 210 -5.45 -12.89 -20.20
C ILE A 210 -6.62 -12.86 -21.19
N PRO A 211 -6.51 -13.50 -22.37
CA PRO A 211 -7.64 -13.67 -23.30
C PRO A 211 -8.86 -14.26 -22.60
N GLN A 212 -10.06 -13.79 -22.93
CA GLN A 212 -11.27 -14.12 -22.20
C GLN A 212 -11.57 -15.65 -22.15
N ASP A 213 -11.24 -16.37 -23.21
CA ASP A 213 -11.39 -17.83 -23.35
C ASP A 213 -10.36 -18.65 -22.55
N GLN A 214 -9.33 -17.99 -22.00
CA GLN A 214 -8.26 -18.62 -21.20
C GLN A 214 -8.34 -18.26 -19.70
N ARG A 215 -9.32 -17.44 -19.29
CA ARG A 215 -9.45 -17.00 -17.90
C ARG A 215 -10.00 -18.11 -17.01
N THR A 216 -9.32 -18.35 -15.91
CA THR A 216 -9.81 -19.20 -14.81
C THR A 216 -10.26 -18.38 -13.59
N GLY A 217 -10.06 -17.07 -13.61
CA GLY A 217 -10.37 -16.11 -12.56
C GLY A 217 -10.46 -14.70 -13.14
N GLY A 218 -9.71 -13.76 -12.60
CA GLY A 218 -9.63 -12.39 -13.09
C GLY A 218 -8.93 -12.25 -14.45
N PRO A 219 -8.90 -11.02 -15.01
CA PRO A 219 -8.43 -10.78 -16.38
C PRO A 219 -6.91 -10.62 -16.52
N TYR A 220 -6.13 -10.69 -15.43
CA TYR A 220 -4.71 -10.33 -15.45
C TYR A 220 -3.79 -11.47 -15.05
N ALA A 221 -2.74 -11.65 -15.85
CA ALA A 221 -1.54 -12.43 -15.51
C ALA A 221 -0.46 -11.54 -14.87
N GLU A 222 0.58 -12.19 -14.37
CA GLU A 222 1.81 -11.51 -14.01
C GLU A 222 2.55 -11.06 -15.26
N LYS A 223 3.00 -9.80 -15.27
CA LYS A 223 3.82 -9.22 -16.32
C LYS A 223 5.27 -9.18 -15.84
N ASP A 224 6.04 -10.20 -16.25
CA ASP A 224 7.45 -10.34 -15.91
C ASP A 224 8.32 -9.44 -16.80
N ASP A 225 8.22 -8.13 -16.59
CA ASP A 225 8.96 -7.09 -17.33
C ASP A 225 9.48 -6.03 -16.35
N PRO A 226 10.81 -5.95 -16.14
CA PRO A 226 11.40 -4.99 -15.20
C PRO A 226 11.34 -3.53 -15.70
N SER A 227 10.89 -3.27 -16.91
CA SER A 227 10.76 -1.92 -17.47
C SER A 227 9.43 -1.26 -17.17
N VAL A 228 8.42 -2.03 -16.71
CA VAL A 228 7.11 -1.48 -16.34
C VAL A 228 7.11 -0.95 -14.92
N THR A 229 6.22 -0.02 -14.63
CA THR A 229 6.13 0.58 -13.30
C THR A 229 4.70 0.65 -12.76
N MET A 230 4.57 0.55 -11.44
CA MET A 230 3.35 0.84 -10.69
C MET A 230 3.29 2.32 -10.31
N LEU A 231 4.37 2.85 -9.74
CA LEU A 231 4.37 4.17 -9.10
C LEU A 231 5.06 5.26 -9.93
N GLY A 232 5.91 4.89 -10.90
CA GLY A 232 6.78 5.83 -11.61
C GLY A 232 7.94 6.34 -10.76
N ASP A 233 9.03 6.78 -11.40
CA ASP A 233 10.30 7.12 -10.75
C ASP A 233 10.18 8.19 -9.65
N ARG A 234 9.34 9.19 -9.87
CA ARG A 234 9.20 10.30 -8.91
C ARG A 234 8.53 9.87 -7.62
N GLN A 235 7.48 9.04 -7.70
CA GLN A 235 6.81 8.53 -6.52
C GLN A 235 7.70 7.51 -5.80
N TRP A 236 8.46 6.67 -6.53
CA TRP A 236 9.44 5.76 -5.93
C TRP A 236 10.51 6.51 -5.14
N ALA A 237 11.11 7.56 -5.71
CA ALA A 237 12.10 8.37 -5.02
C ALA A 237 11.51 9.05 -3.78
N TRP A 238 10.29 9.56 -3.87
CA TRP A 238 9.57 10.15 -2.75
C TRP A 238 9.27 9.12 -1.65
N LEU A 239 8.79 7.92 -2.01
CA LEU A 239 8.49 6.85 -1.04
C LEU A 239 9.74 6.43 -0.26
N ALA A 240 10.88 6.30 -0.96
CA ALA A 240 12.15 5.97 -0.32
C ALA A 240 12.58 7.02 0.71
N GLU A 241 12.32 8.30 0.48
CA GLU A 241 12.61 9.37 1.45
C GLU A 241 11.57 9.41 2.59
N GLU A 242 10.28 9.15 2.31
CA GLU A 242 9.25 9.09 3.34
C GLU A 242 9.52 7.96 4.35
N LEU A 243 9.91 6.78 3.87
CA LEU A 243 10.17 5.61 4.72
C LEU A 243 11.37 5.78 5.66
N LYS A 244 12.30 6.70 5.37
CA LYS A 244 13.43 7.03 6.27
C LYS A 244 13.02 7.89 7.47
N LYS A 245 11.83 8.50 7.42
CA LYS A 245 11.36 9.36 8.52
C LYS A 245 11.03 8.52 9.75
N PRO A 246 11.33 9.04 10.96
CA PRO A 246 11.06 8.27 12.18
C PRO A 246 9.56 8.09 12.44
N ALA A 247 9.15 6.85 12.61
CA ALA A 247 7.79 6.46 13.02
C ALA A 247 7.83 5.12 13.75
N ASP A 248 6.87 4.92 14.65
CA ASP A 248 6.75 3.71 15.48
C ASP A 248 5.77 2.69 14.85
N LEU A 249 4.84 3.19 14.03
CA LEU A 249 3.91 2.41 13.21
C LEU A 249 3.79 3.06 11.85
N ARG A 250 3.71 2.26 10.77
CA ARG A 250 3.54 2.74 9.39
C ARG A 250 2.36 2.06 8.73
N LEU A 251 1.44 2.87 8.20
CA LEU A 251 0.32 2.40 7.38
C LEU A 251 0.59 2.82 5.93
N ILE A 252 0.87 1.85 5.07
CA ILE A 252 1.01 2.07 3.62
C ILE A 252 -0.34 1.74 2.98
N VAL A 253 -1.04 2.77 2.54
CA VAL A 253 -2.36 2.65 1.90
C VAL A 253 -2.14 2.49 0.41
N SER A 254 -2.52 1.33 -0.10
CA SER A 254 -2.52 0.99 -1.52
C SER A 254 -3.97 0.71 -1.94
N SER A 255 -4.41 1.24 -3.07
CA SER A 255 -5.79 0.97 -3.51
C SER A 255 -6.01 -0.50 -3.89
N ILE A 256 -4.95 -1.21 -4.30
CA ILE A 256 -4.96 -2.64 -4.66
C ILE A 256 -4.09 -3.47 -3.72
N GLN A 257 -4.36 -4.78 -3.63
CA GLN A 257 -3.68 -5.69 -2.69
C GLN A 257 -2.19 -5.85 -2.96
N VAL A 258 -1.41 -5.87 -1.87
CA VAL A 258 0.07 -6.00 -1.89
C VAL A 258 0.50 -7.44 -1.64
N VAL A 259 -0.09 -8.12 -0.66
CA VAL A 259 0.35 -9.46 -0.20
C VAL A 259 -0.32 -10.58 -0.97
N ALA A 260 -1.63 -10.52 -1.21
CA ALA A 260 -2.36 -11.52 -2.00
C ALA A 260 -1.81 -11.60 -3.43
N ASN A 261 -1.57 -12.83 -3.94
CA ASN A 261 -0.88 -13.04 -5.21
C ASN A 261 -1.52 -14.10 -6.13
N GLU A 262 -2.51 -14.88 -5.68
CA GLU A 262 -3.06 -15.96 -6.51
C GLU A 262 -4.24 -15.54 -7.39
N HIS A 263 -5.02 -14.53 -6.98
CA HIS A 263 -6.16 -14.09 -7.78
C HIS A 263 -5.72 -13.37 -9.07
N GLY A 264 -6.54 -13.44 -10.10
CA GLY A 264 -6.23 -12.85 -11.42
C GLY A 264 -6.76 -11.42 -11.62
N TRP A 265 -7.11 -10.69 -10.56
CA TRP A 265 -7.54 -9.29 -10.61
C TRP A 265 -6.36 -8.34 -10.40
N GLU A 266 -6.58 -7.03 -10.40
CA GLU A 266 -5.52 -6.06 -10.13
C GLU A 266 -4.88 -6.30 -8.74
N ARG A 267 -3.57 -6.30 -8.69
CA ARG A 267 -2.76 -6.54 -7.51
C ARG A 267 -1.31 -6.17 -7.79
N TRP A 268 -0.52 -5.95 -6.75
CA TRP A 268 0.91 -5.69 -6.93
C TRP A 268 1.66 -6.86 -7.58
N ALA A 269 1.28 -8.09 -7.28
CA ALA A 269 1.86 -9.28 -7.91
C ALA A 269 1.62 -9.38 -9.42
N ALA A 270 0.71 -8.57 -10.01
CA ALA A 270 0.60 -8.46 -11.45
C ALA A 270 1.84 -7.80 -12.11
N LEU A 271 2.62 -7.03 -11.32
CA LEU A 271 3.91 -6.43 -11.69
C LEU A 271 4.97 -6.88 -10.67
N PRO A 272 5.49 -8.12 -10.75
CA PRO A 272 6.29 -8.73 -9.70
C PRO A 272 7.55 -7.93 -9.35
N TRP A 273 8.23 -7.34 -10.35
CA TRP A 273 9.40 -6.48 -10.10
C TRP A 273 9.10 -5.22 -9.30
N GLU A 274 7.93 -4.62 -9.51
CA GLU A 274 7.49 -3.44 -8.74
C GLU A 274 7.10 -3.84 -7.30
N ARG A 275 6.48 -5.01 -7.12
CA ARG A 275 6.19 -5.56 -5.79
C ARG A 275 7.48 -5.85 -5.00
N ASP A 276 8.44 -6.51 -5.62
CA ASP A 276 9.74 -6.80 -5.01
C ASP A 276 10.49 -5.50 -4.67
N LYS A 277 10.42 -4.49 -5.56
CA LYS A 277 10.98 -3.16 -5.31
C LYS A 277 10.32 -2.46 -4.12
N LEU A 278 9.01 -2.66 -3.87
CA LEU A 278 8.35 -2.12 -2.68
C LEU A 278 8.94 -2.71 -1.40
N PHE A 279 9.08 -4.02 -1.32
CA PHE A 279 9.68 -4.68 -0.17
C PHE A 279 11.16 -4.30 0.00
N GLN A 280 11.93 -4.24 -1.10
CA GLN A 280 13.32 -3.79 -1.06
C GLN A 280 13.45 -2.34 -0.59
N THR A 281 12.54 -1.44 -1.00
CA THR A 281 12.54 -0.05 -0.55
C THR A 281 12.27 0.07 0.95
N ILE A 282 11.38 -0.76 1.50
CA ILE A 282 11.12 -0.85 2.95
C ILE A 282 12.38 -1.34 3.68
N GLU A 283 13.04 -2.37 3.13
CA GLU A 283 14.28 -2.93 3.68
C GLU A 283 15.42 -1.91 3.67
N ASP A 284 15.67 -1.27 2.53
CA ASP A 284 16.74 -0.27 2.35
C ASP A 284 16.56 0.94 3.27
N ALA A 285 15.32 1.36 3.49
CA ALA A 285 14.99 2.42 4.44
C ALA A 285 15.05 1.99 5.90
N ARG A 286 15.21 0.68 6.19
CA ARG A 286 15.10 0.09 7.53
C ARG A 286 13.79 0.49 8.23
N ALA A 287 12.71 0.56 7.46
CA ALA A 287 11.40 0.95 7.95
C ALA A 287 10.71 -0.24 8.63
N GLU A 288 10.49 -0.16 9.93
CA GLU A 288 9.79 -1.17 10.75
C GLU A 288 8.33 -0.79 10.99
N GLY A 289 7.51 -1.74 11.45
CA GLY A 289 6.12 -1.49 11.83
C GLY A 289 5.20 -1.24 10.64
N VAL A 290 5.47 -1.81 9.45
CA VAL A 290 4.67 -1.57 8.25
C VAL A 290 3.46 -2.52 8.19
N ILE A 291 2.27 -1.94 8.07
CA ILE A 291 1.02 -2.62 7.74
C ILE A 291 0.49 -2.01 6.44
N PHE A 292 0.13 -2.85 5.46
CA PHE A 292 -0.55 -2.42 4.25
C PHE A 292 -2.06 -2.34 4.48
N LEU A 293 -2.70 -1.33 3.90
CA LEU A 293 -4.15 -1.19 3.84
C LEU A 293 -4.56 -1.15 2.38
N SER A 294 -5.50 -2.00 1.97
CA SER A 294 -5.87 -2.15 0.57
C SER A 294 -7.38 -2.17 0.31
N GLY A 295 -7.76 -2.05 -0.98
CA GLY A 295 -9.12 -1.95 -1.49
C GLY A 295 -9.39 -2.82 -2.73
N ASP A 296 -10.18 -2.31 -3.70
CA ASP A 296 -10.53 -2.87 -5.02
C ASP A 296 -11.40 -4.14 -5.03
N ARG A 297 -11.21 -5.05 -4.10
CA ARG A 297 -11.64 -6.46 -4.20
C ARG A 297 -13.12 -6.73 -3.93
N HIS A 298 -13.89 -5.76 -3.46
CA HIS A 298 -15.31 -5.90 -3.07
C HIS A 298 -15.54 -6.99 -2.02
N HIS A 299 -14.56 -7.21 -1.15
CA HIS A 299 -14.61 -8.03 0.05
C HIS A 299 -13.55 -7.59 1.05
N GLY A 300 -13.63 -8.07 2.28
CA GLY A 300 -12.61 -7.86 3.30
C GLY A 300 -11.80 -9.12 3.55
N GLU A 301 -10.50 -8.97 3.75
CA GLU A 301 -9.62 -10.07 4.19
C GLU A 301 -8.34 -9.53 4.81
N VAL A 302 -7.69 -10.36 5.60
CA VAL A 302 -6.35 -10.08 6.12
C VAL A 302 -5.39 -11.10 5.54
N SER A 303 -4.35 -10.63 4.89
CA SER A 303 -3.29 -11.47 4.32
C SER A 303 -2.01 -11.32 5.11
N VAL A 304 -1.39 -12.45 5.49
CA VAL A 304 -0.16 -12.49 6.28
C VAL A 304 0.87 -13.38 5.58
N CYS A 305 2.04 -12.86 5.34
CA CYS A 305 3.13 -13.60 4.70
C CYS A 305 4.46 -13.39 5.46
N GLY A 306 5.11 -14.50 5.82
CA GLY A 306 6.45 -14.46 6.40
C GLY A 306 7.48 -14.91 5.37
N GLY A 307 8.00 -14.03 4.51
CA GLY A 307 9.04 -14.44 3.56
C GLY A 307 9.09 -13.70 2.23
N THR A 308 8.18 -12.76 2.00
CA THR A 308 8.21 -11.85 0.84
C THR A 308 8.80 -10.49 1.17
N GLY A 309 8.81 -10.10 2.44
CA GLY A 309 9.37 -8.83 2.91
C GLY A 309 10.54 -9.04 3.88
N PRO A 310 11.12 -7.96 4.39
CA PRO A 310 12.24 -8.00 5.34
C PRO A 310 11.85 -8.60 6.71
N TYR A 311 10.56 -8.67 6.98
CA TYR A 311 9.92 -9.27 8.15
C TYR A 311 8.50 -9.73 7.76
N MET A 312 7.64 -10.10 8.73
CA MET A 312 6.24 -10.45 8.46
C MET A 312 5.52 -9.32 7.71
N SER A 313 4.92 -9.62 6.58
CA SER A 313 4.08 -8.68 5.81
C SER A 313 2.61 -8.91 6.17
N VAL A 314 1.89 -7.83 6.47
CA VAL A 314 0.46 -7.85 6.79
C VAL A 314 -0.25 -6.86 5.87
N ASP A 315 -1.30 -7.31 5.19
CA ASP A 315 -2.15 -6.52 4.30
C ASP A 315 -3.60 -6.69 4.73
N VAL A 316 -4.20 -5.60 5.15
CA VAL A 316 -5.61 -5.57 5.59
C VAL A 316 -6.43 -4.96 4.46
N THR A 317 -7.19 -5.79 3.77
CA THR A 317 -8.12 -5.38 2.71
C THR A 317 -9.47 -5.05 3.32
N SER A 318 -9.96 -3.82 3.13
CA SER A 318 -11.33 -3.43 3.48
C SER A 318 -11.99 -2.76 2.28
N SER A 319 -12.63 -3.60 1.45
CA SER A 319 -13.11 -3.23 0.13
C SER A 319 -14.61 -3.50 -0.01
N GLY A 320 -15.41 -2.81 0.77
CA GLY A 320 -16.84 -3.09 0.78
C GLY A 320 -17.65 -2.12 1.61
N LEU A 321 -17.35 -0.80 1.58
CA LEU A 321 -18.15 0.18 2.32
C LEU A 321 -19.64 0.11 1.96
N ASN A 322 -19.97 -0.10 0.66
CA ASN A 322 -21.33 -0.47 0.23
C ASN A 322 -21.37 -1.22 -1.11
N GLN A 323 -20.22 -1.79 -1.53
CA GLN A 323 -20.05 -2.52 -2.79
C GLN A 323 -19.59 -3.96 -2.55
N ALA A 324 -19.66 -4.47 -1.32
CA ALA A 324 -19.30 -5.86 -1.05
C ALA A 324 -20.16 -6.83 -1.89
N ARG A 325 -19.61 -8.01 -2.19
CA ARG A 325 -20.24 -8.99 -3.07
C ARG A 325 -21.44 -9.72 -2.45
N GLY A 326 -21.65 -9.59 -1.12
CA GLY A 326 -22.77 -10.19 -0.40
C GLY A 326 -22.78 -11.74 -0.46
N ARG A 327 -21.62 -12.38 -0.54
CA ARG A 327 -21.48 -13.84 -0.71
C ARG A 327 -20.22 -14.38 -0.07
N THR A 328 -20.15 -15.69 0.11
CA THR A 328 -18.92 -16.39 0.48
C THR A 328 -17.85 -16.15 -0.57
N ILE A 329 -16.68 -15.72 -0.14
CA ILE A 329 -15.51 -15.50 -0.99
C ILE A 329 -14.78 -16.83 -1.13
N THR A 330 -14.73 -17.35 -2.35
CA THR A 330 -14.07 -18.61 -2.70
C THR A 330 -12.76 -18.40 -3.45
N GLU A 331 -12.35 -17.16 -3.61
CA GLU A 331 -11.13 -16.78 -4.29
C GLU A 331 -9.91 -17.26 -3.49
N GLU A 332 -8.95 -17.89 -4.18
CA GLU A 332 -7.77 -18.45 -3.56
C GLU A 332 -6.84 -17.35 -3.05
N ASN A 333 -6.38 -17.49 -1.83
CA ASN A 333 -5.36 -16.65 -1.21
C ASN A 333 -4.71 -17.44 -0.07
N HIS A 334 -3.56 -18.05 -0.33
CA HIS A 334 -2.82 -18.87 0.65
C HIS A 334 -2.26 -18.05 1.81
N HIS A 335 -2.23 -16.71 1.68
CA HIS A 335 -1.80 -15.81 2.74
C HIS A 335 -2.95 -15.38 3.65
N ARG A 336 -4.20 -15.75 3.33
CA ARG A 336 -5.38 -15.32 4.10
C ARG A 336 -5.34 -15.86 5.52
N ALA A 337 -5.42 -14.96 6.49
CA ALA A 337 -5.66 -15.26 7.89
C ALA A 337 -7.18 -15.27 8.16
N GLY A 338 -7.71 -16.38 8.64
CA GLY A 338 -9.16 -16.52 8.87
C GLY A 338 -10.01 -16.58 7.61
N GLU A 339 -11.24 -16.13 7.70
CA GLU A 339 -12.20 -16.11 6.58
C GLU A 339 -12.32 -14.72 5.98
N ALA A 340 -12.60 -14.64 4.68
CA ALA A 340 -12.87 -13.38 4.01
C ALA A 340 -14.30 -12.91 4.29
N VAL A 341 -14.49 -11.59 4.39
CA VAL A 341 -15.75 -10.92 4.70
C VAL A 341 -16.45 -10.49 3.40
N GLY A 342 -17.60 -11.08 3.10
CA GLY A 342 -18.36 -10.80 1.88
C GLY A 342 -19.47 -9.74 2.05
N ASP A 343 -19.83 -9.37 3.28
CA ASP A 343 -20.84 -8.35 3.59
C ASP A 343 -20.23 -6.94 3.55
N ASN A 344 -21.08 -5.90 3.50
CA ASN A 344 -20.59 -4.53 3.64
C ASN A 344 -19.89 -4.33 4.98
N HIS A 345 -18.71 -3.72 4.94
CA HIS A 345 -17.85 -3.59 6.11
C HIS A 345 -16.89 -2.40 5.98
N PHE A 346 -16.28 -2.05 7.10
CA PHE A 346 -15.09 -1.19 7.17
C PHE A 346 -14.01 -1.86 8.03
N GLY A 347 -12.77 -1.50 7.81
CA GLY A 347 -11.64 -1.90 8.67
C GLY A 347 -11.48 -0.95 9.84
N LEU A 348 -11.21 -1.50 11.03
CA LEU A 348 -10.87 -0.74 12.22
C LEU A 348 -9.56 -1.25 12.81
N LEU A 349 -8.60 -0.36 12.97
CA LEU A 349 -7.35 -0.59 13.70
C LEU A 349 -7.44 0.11 15.05
N THR A 350 -7.35 -0.66 16.14
CA THR A 350 -7.24 -0.10 17.50
C THR A 350 -5.82 -0.33 18.01
N ILE A 351 -5.10 0.75 18.32
CA ILE A 351 -3.68 0.72 18.67
C ILE A 351 -3.51 0.89 20.18
N ASP A 352 -2.88 -0.08 20.80
CA ASP A 352 -2.40 0.02 22.18
C ASP A 352 -0.91 0.36 22.19
N TRP A 353 -0.59 1.56 22.64
CA TRP A 353 0.76 2.11 22.73
C TRP A 353 1.46 1.80 24.05
N THR A 354 0.84 1.04 24.96
CA THR A 354 1.40 0.76 26.30
C THR A 354 2.57 -0.22 26.30
N PRO A 355 2.62 -1.26 25.44
CA PRO A 355 3.78 -2.15 25.33
C PRO A 355 4.97 -1.45 24.64
N GLU A 356 6.19 -1.99 24.85
CA GLU A 356 7.40 -1.55 24.13
C GLU A 356 7.24 -1.58 22.62
N TYR A 357 6.59 -2.63 22.10
CA TYR A 357 6.09 -2.72 20.73
C TYR A 357 4.57 -2.59 20.79
N PRO A 358 3.96 -1.61 20.11
CA PRO A 358 2.52 -1.45 20.17
C PRO A 358 1.81 -2.69 19.63
N THR A 359 0.60 -2.94 20.12
CA THR A 359 -0.27 -3.95 19.53
C THR A 359 -1.35 -3.28 18.70
N VAL A 360 -1.71 -3.90 17.57
CA VAL A 360 -2.77 -3.43 16.69
C VAL A 360 -3.87 -4.47 16.63
N HIS A 361 -5.01 -4.14 17.21
CA HIS A 361 -6.22 -4.92 17.10
C HIS A 361 -6.89 -4.61 15.76
N ILE A 362 -6.98 -5.59 14.87
CA ILE A 362 -7.48 -5.50 13.51
C ILE A 362 -8.88 -6.10 13.44
N GLN A 363 -9.85 -5.31 13.05
CA GLN A 363 -11.23 -5.77 12.88
C GLN A 363 -11.78 -5.39 11.51
N LEU A 364 -12.59 -6.27 10.92
CA LEU A 364 -13.48 -5.95 9.80
C LEU A 364 -14.91 -5.97 10.34
N ILE A 365 -15.56 -4.81 10.39
CA ILE A 365 -16.82 -4.59 11.10
C ILE A 365 -17.94 -4.31 10.09
N ASP A 366 -19.04 -5.05 10.19
CA ASP A 366 -20.20 -4.91 9.31
C ASP A 366 -21.13 -3.74 9.69
N GLU A 367 -22.16 -3.51 8.86
CA GLU A 367 -23.19 -2.48 9.09
C GLU A 367 -23.98 -2.68 10.40
N GLN A 368 -24.00 -3.87 10.97
CA GLN A 368 -24.63 -4.19 12.25
C GLN A 368 -23.65 -4.09 13.43
N GLN A 369 -22.46 -3.52 13.23
CA GLN A 369 -21.42 -3.36 14.24
C GLN A 369 -20.87 -4.70 14.78
N ARG A 370 -20.92 -5.77 13.98
CA ARG A 370 -20.36 -7.07 14.31
C ARG A 370 -18.99 -7.21 13.68
N ALA A 371 -17.99 -7.60 14.44
CA ALA A 371 -16.69 -7.98 13.90
C ALA A 371 -16.84 -9.32 13.17
N GLN A 372 -16.62 -9.30 11.85
CA GLN A 372 -16.59 -10.46 10.98
C GLN A 372 -15.16 -11.06 10.93
N PHE A 373 -14.16 -10.23 11.15
CA PHE A 373 -12.78 -10.60 11.41
C PHE A 373 -12.32 -9.86 12.68
N ASP A 374 -11.54 -10.53 13.51
CA ASP A 374 -11.09 -10.00 14.81
C ASP A 374 -9.78 -10.70 15.21
N ASP A 375 -8.64 -9.99 15.17
CA ASP A 375 -7.34 -10.51 15.60
C ASP A 375 -6.43 -9.39 16.11
N THR A 376 -5.40 -9.75 16.85
CA THR A 376 -4.43 -8.79 17.40
C THR A 376 -3.03 -9.08 16.88
N LEU A 377 -2.43 -8.09 16.24
CA LEU A 377 -1.07 -8.10 15.73
C LEU A 377 -0.11 -7.48 16.77
N ASP A 378 0.89 -8.24 17.20
CA ASP A 378 2.06 -7.73 17.90
C ASP A 378 3.04 -7.14 16.86
N THR A 379 3.28 -5.82 16.89
CA THR A 379 4.14 -5.15 15.91
C THR A 379 5.62 -5.51 16.06
N LYS A 380 6.03 -6.18 17.14
CA LYS A 380 7.35 -6.82 17.21
C LYS A 380 7.62 -7.77 16.05
N LYS A 381 6.57 -8.42 15.51
CA LYS A 381 6.67 -9.28 14.32
C LYS A 381 6.98 -8.50 13.03
N LEU A 382 6.84 -7.17 13.07
CA LEU A 382 7.11 -6.24 11.97
C LEU A 382 8.46 -5.53 12.15
N THR A 383 9.43 -6.21 12.76
CA THR A 383 10.79 -5.71 12.99
C THR A 383 11.84 -6.60 12.34
N PHE A 384 12.98 -6.03 11.97
CA PHE A 384 14.09 -6.78 11.38
C PHE A 384 14.65 -7.82 12.33
N THR A 385 14.69 -7.53 13.64
CA THR A 385 15.18 -8.47 14.67
C THR A 385 14.31 -9.71 14.77
N TYR A 386 13.03 -9.62 14.52
CA TYR A 386 12.12 -10.77 14.48
C TYR A 386 12.37 -11.63 13.23
N GLY A 387 12.54 -10.99 12.06
CA GLY A 387 12.85 -11.68 10.79
C GLY A 387 14.18 -12.44 10.82
N GLU A 388 15.22 -11.87 11.41
CA GLU A 388 16.55 -12.51 11.54
C GLU A 388 16.51 -13.78 12.43
N GLY A 389 15.63 -13.82 13.45
CA GLY A 389 15.49 -14.98 14.36
C GLY A 389 14.81 -16.19 13.71
N ASP A 390 13.92 -15.99 12.76
CA ASP A 390 13.10 -17.05 12.17
C ASP A 390 13.80 -17.76 10.98
N HIS A 391 14.79 -17.11 10.34
CA HIS A 391 15.58 -17.71 9.26
C HIS A 391 16.55 -18.80 9.72
N HIS A 392 16.95 -18.83 11.00
CA HIS A 392 17.81 -19.88 11.54
C HIS A 392 17.07 -21.19 11.88
N GLY A 393 15.73 -21.19 11.93
CA GLY A 393 14.91 -22.38 12.23
C GLY A 393 14.53 -23.25 11.03
N ARG A 394 14.65 -22.77 9.79
CA ARG A 394 14.08 -23.46 8.62
C ARG A 394 15.04 -24.35 7.82
N HIS A 395 16.32 -24.40 8.15
CA HIS A 395 17.29 -25.25 7.44
C HIS A 395 17.54 -26.64 8.05
N SER A 396 16.76 -27.12 9.04
CA SER A 396 16.99 -28.41 9.69
C SER A 396 15.81 -29.39 9.67
N GLN A 397 14.87 -29.28 8.74
CA GLN A 397 13.95 -30.39 8.48
C GLN A 397 14.26 -31.01 7.11
N SER A 398 15.35 -31.82 7.09
CA SER A 398 15.57 -32.80 6.05
C SER A 398 14.43 -33.81 6.07
N VAL A 399 13.77 -33.92 4.94
CA VAL A 399 12.77 -34.96 4.62
C VAL A 399 13.39 -36.33 4.91
N ALA A 400 12.98 -36.99 5.99
CA ALA A 400 13.13 -38.42 6.16
C ALA A 400 11.97 -39.10 5.42
N ASN A 401 12.26 -39.75 4.29
CA ASN A 401 11.35 -40.69 3.65
C ASN A 401 11.12 -41.89 4.59
N PRO A 402 9.89 -42.33 4.87
CA PRO A 402 9.65 -43.67 5.38
C PRO A 402 9.63 -44.69 4.23
N GLU A 403 10.34 -45.79 4.47
CA GLU A 403 10.30 -47.02 3.67
C GLU A 403 8.88 -47.63 3.63
#